data_697ae103760c76542f15ffb276bc7f76
#
_entry.id   697ae103760c76542f15ffb276bc7f76
#
_cell.length_a   1.000
_cell.length_b   1.000
_cell.length_c   1.000
_cell.angle_alpha   90.00
_cell.angle_beta   90.00
_cell.angle_gamma   90.00
#
_symmetry.space_group_name_H-M   'P 1'
#
loop_
_entity.id
_entity.type
_entity.pdbx_description
1 polymer ?
#
loop_
_entity_poly.entity_id
_entity_poly.type
_entity_poly.pdbx_seq_one_letter_code
_entity_poly.pdbx_strand_id
1 'polypeptide(L)'
;MTGRDLAITFAGGGNRSFYQLGLMNRWRETLLPRIAGIAACSAGACIATLMLSGREREVKEFWERRREGVTKNFEWRRLLSGQRPTPHEPIYRDTLQHAFNDGGLEAIKAQPFPILILTTAFPRYMPGLAAALLGLCSYDLEKKLKRDLIHPSFGRRVGFRPLVFDARDCRSPAELVDLVIATSATPPFTSVGSFGGRRLLDGGIIDNVPAFLADDVPGVARNLVLLTRPYPPHVIGRRGARLYIAPAETLPVERWDYTRPELVEATISIGERDAELNSPQLSAFLD
;
A
#
# COMPACT_ATOMS: atom_id res chain seq x y z
N MET A 1 -22.51 -16.48 15.82
CA MET A 1 -22.03 -15.26 15.09
C MET A 1 -20.53 -15.28 15.19
N THR A 2 -19.84 -15.58 14.11
CA THR A 2 -18.38 -15.44 14.05
C THR A 2 -18.07 -13.96 14.20
N GLY A 3 -17.53 -13.56 15.33
CA GLY A 3 -17.11 -12.18 15.57
C GLY A 3 -16.05 -11.77 14.54
N ARG A 4 -15.92 -10.47 14.28
CA ARG A 4 -14.82 -9.92 13.48
C ARG A 4 -13.53 -10.07 14.30
N ASP A 5 -12.60 -10.90 13.82
CA ASP A 5 -11.39 -11.27 14.56
C ASP A 5 -10.10 -11.17 13.70
N LEU A 6 -10.24 -10.82 12.42
CA LEU A 6 -9.17 -10.81 11.46
C LEU A 6 -8.75 -9.38 11.10
N ALA A 7 -7.47 -9.07 11.20
CA ALA A 7 -6.90 -7.92 10.51
C ALA A 7 -6.29 -8.34 9.17
N ILE A 8 -6.27 -7.41 8.21
CA ILE A 8 -5.52 -7.58 6.96
C ILE A 8 -4.50 -6.46 6.86
N THR A 9 -3.23 -6.83 6.66
CA THR A 9 -2.14 -5.88 6.42
C THR A 9 -1.75 -5.86 4.95
N PHE A 10 -1.88 -4.70 4.30
CA PHE A 10 -1.46 -4.45 2.93
C PHE A 10 -0.09 -3.78 2.93
N ALA A 11 0.94 -4.50 2.51
CA ALA A 11 2.29 -3.97 2.39
C ALA A 11 2.43 -3.01 1.21
N GLY A 12 3.31 -2.02 1.33
CA GLY A 12 3.68 -1.15 0.22
C GLY A 12 4.49 -1.88 -0.86
N GLY A 13 4.48 -1.36 -2.09
CA GLY A 13 5.19 -2.02 -3.19
C GLY A 13 5.13 -1.32 -4.55
N GLY A 14 4.51 -0.14 -4.66
CA GLY A 14 4.18 0.48 -5.95
C GLY A 14 3.25 -0.43 -6.75
N ASN A 15 3.42 -0.54 -8.05
CA ASN A 15 2.57 -1.38 -8.90
C ASN A 15 2.59 -2.87 -8.55
N ARG A 16 3.59 -3.35 -7.80
CA ARG A 16 3.58 -4.74 -7.29
C ARG A 16 2.43 -5.01 -6.32
N SER A 17 1.83 -3.98 -5.74
CA SER A 17 0.68 -4.13 -4.85
C SER A 17 -0.58 -4.62 -5.58
N PHE A 18 -0.63 -4.61 -6.92
CA PHE A 18 -1.68 -5.26 -7.70
C PHE A 18 -1.73 -6.79 -7.48
N TYR A 19 -0.63 -7.40 -7.04
CA TYR A 19 -0.63 -8.78 -6.55
C TYR A 19 -1.62 -8.98 -5.37
N GLN A 20 -1.67 -8.03 -4.45
CA GLN A 20 -2.60 -8.06 -3.32
C GLN A 20 -4.05 -7.93 -3.79
N LEU A 21 -4.31 -7.15 -4.84
CA LEU A 21 -5.65 -7.10 -5.45
C LEU A 21 -6.05 -8.46 -6.00
N GLY A 22 -5.13 -9.15 -6.69
CA GLY A 22 -5.37 -10.51 -7.19
C GLY A 22 -5.69 -11.50 -6.07
N LEU A 23 -4.96 -11.48 -4.95
CA LEU A 23 -5.29 -12.29 -3.76
C LEU A 23 -6.70 -11.98 -3.26
N MET A 24 -7.05 -10.70 -3.14
CA MET A 24 -8.35 -10.27 -2.62
C MET A 24 -9.51 -10.54 -3.58
N ASN A 25 -9.28 -10.58 -4.90
CA ASN A 25 -10.29 -11.01 -5.87
C ASN A 25 -10.85 -12.42 -5.55
N ARG A 26 -10.01 -13.30 -5.01
CA ARG A 26 -10.40 -14.68 -4.65
C ARG A 26 -10.88 -14.82 -3.21
N TRP A 27 -10.33 -14.01 -2.28
CA TRP A 27 -10.59 -14.20 -0.85
C TRP A 27 -11.60 -13.23 -0.25
N ARG A 28 -11.98 -12.17 -0.97
CA ARG A 28 -12.84 -11.09 -0.47
C ARG A 28 -14.11 -11.60 0.21
N GLU A 29 -14.86 -12.47 -0.45
CA GLU A 29 -16.14 -12.96 0.06
C GLU A 29 -15.99 -13.70 1.39
N THR A 30 -14.92 -14.47 1.55
CA THR A 30 -14.61 -15.19 2.79
C THR A 30 -14.10 -14.26 3.89
N LEU A 31 -13.31 -13.26 3.54
CA LEU A 31 -12.59 -12.43 4.51
C LEU A 31 -13.40 -11.24 5.01
N LEU A 32 -14.13 -10.52 4.13
CA LEU A 32 -14.87 -9.29 4.50
C LEU A 32 -15.76 -9.44 5.74
N PRO A 33 -16.51 -10.54 5.93
CA PRO A 33 -17.35 -10.70 7.13
C PRO A 33 -16.54 -10.79 8.42
N ARG A 34 -15.26 -11.17 8.35
CA ARG A 34 -14.37 -11.40 9.51
C ARG A 34 -13.43 -10.23 9.80
N ILE A 35 -13.32 -9.24 8.89
CA ILE A 35 -12.37 -8.14 9.09
C ILE A 35 -12.76 -7.31 10.29
N ALA A 36 -11.84 -7.20 11.26
CA ALA A 36 -11.88 -6.31 12.42
C ALA A 36 -11.02 -5.05 12.22
N GLY A 37 -10.07 -5.05 11.27
CA GLY A 37 -9.24 -3.89 10.96
C GLY A 37 -8.38 -4.10 9.73
N ILE A 38 -8.01 -3.00 9.09
CA ILE A 38 -7.03 -2.98 7.99
C ILE A 38 -5.86 -2.10 8.41
N ALA A 39 -4.64 -2.59 8.11
CA ALA A 39 -3.40 -1.84 8.25
C ALA A 39 -2.73 -1.71 6.88
N ALA A 40 -2.35 -0.51 6.46
CA ALA A 40 -1.80 -0.32 5.13
C ALA A 40 -0.79 0.83 5.07
N CYS A 41 0.11 0.81 4.08
CA CYS A 41 0.96 1.93 3.73
C CYS A 41 1.25 1.99 2.23
N SER A 42 1.60 3.18 1.72
CA SER A 42 2.03 3.37 0.33
C SER A 42 0.98 2.79 -0.65
N ALA A 43 1.41 2.11 -1.70
CA ALA A 43 0.50 1.49 -2.66
C ALA A 43 -0.42 0.41 -2.04
N GLY A 44 -0.05 -0.20 -0.91
CA GLY A 44 -0.95 -1.07 -0.16
C GLY A 44 -2.18 -0.34 0.36
N ALA A 45 -2.04 0.92 0.77
CA ALA A 45 -3.17 1.76 1.15
C ALA A 45 -4.08 2.07 -0.05
N CYS A 46 -3.50 2.28 -1.23
CA CYS A 46 -4.26 2.43 -2.46
C CYS A 46 -5.11 1.18 -2.75
N ILE A 47 -4.50 -0.01 -2.73
CA ILE A 47 -5.21 -1.26 -2.99
C ILE A 47 -6.32 -1.50 -1.96
N ALA A 48 -6.03 -1.30 -0.66
CA ALA A 48 -7.03 -1.48 0.39
C ALA A 48 -8.23 -0.54 0.22
N THR A 49 -7.99 0.75 -0.03
CA THR A 49 -9.05 1.74 -0.22
C THR A 49 -9.80 1.55 -1.54
N LEU A 50 -9.10 1.17 -2.61
CA LEU A 50 -9.71 0.84 -3.90
C LEU A 50 -10.68 -0.35 -3.76
N MET A 51 -10.23 -1.45 -3.14
CA MET A 51 -11.06 -2.62 -2.87
C MET A 51 -12.34 -2.27 -2.09
N LEU A 52 -12.23 -1.37 -1.10
CA LEU A 52 -13.35 -0.98 -0.25
C LEU A 52 -14.25 0.09 -0.87
N SER A 53 -13.79 0.78 -1.91
CA SER A 53 -14.60 1.76 -2.64
C SER A 53 -15.74 1.12 -3.45
N GLY A 54 -15.63 -0.17 -3.76
CA GLY A 54 -16.57 -0.92 -4.60
C GLY A 54 -16.53 -0.51 -6.09
N ARG A 55 -15.50 0.22 -6.52
CA ARG A 55 -15.41 0.80 -7.86
C ARG A 55 -14.20 0.30 -8.67
N GLU A 56 -13.69 -0.89 -8.35
CA GLU A 56 -12.43 -1.39 -8.92
C GLU A 56 -12.45 -1.47 -10.45
N ARG A 57 -13.59 -1.88 -11.04
CA ARG A 57 -13.72 -2.00 -12.50
C ARG A 57 -13.65 -0.62 -13.17
N GLU A 58 -14.47 0.33 -12.72
CA GLU A 58 -14.51 1.70 -13.26
C GLU A 58 -13.17 2.40 -13.10
N VAL A 59 -12.50 2.18 -11.97
CA VAL A 59 -11.18 2.76 -11.68
C VAL A 59 -10.10 2.13 -12.57
N LYS A 60 -10.16 0.82 -12.82
CA LYS A 60 -9.26 0.16 -13.75
C LYS A 60 -9.39 0.73 -15.16
N GLU A 61 -10.60 0.82 -15.68
CA GLU A 61 -10.88 1.40 -16.99
C GLU A 61 -10.43 2.87 -17.08
N PHE A 62 -10.65 3.65 -16.02
CA PHE A 62 -10.17 5.03 -15.94
C PHE A 62 -8.63 5.10 -15.97
N TRP A 63 -7.96 4.28 -15.15
CA TRP A 63 -6.50 4.23 -15.08
C TRP A 63 -5.86 3.83 -16.40
N GLU A 64 -6.45 2.87 -17.12
CA GLU A 64 -6.01 2.46 -18.45
C GLU A 64 -6.07 3.63 -19.43
N ARG A 65 -7.21 4.32 -19.52
CA ARG A 65 -7.36 5.52 -20.37
C ARG A 65 -6.41 6.65 -19.96
N ARG A 66 -6.27 6.88 -18.65
CA ARG A 66 -5.48 8.01 -18.12
C ARG A 66 -3.98 7.90 -18.41
N ARG A 67 -3.50 6.70 -18.64
CA ARG A 67 -2.10 6.43 -18.97
C ARG A 67 -1.85 6.18 -20.46
N GLU A 68 -2.88 6.24 -21.30
CA GLU A 68 -2.70 6.17 -22.75
C GLU A 68 -1.70 7.21 -23.22
N GLY A 69 -0.77 6.78 -24.11
CA GLY A 69 0.32 7.63 -24.61
C GLY A 69 1.51 7.82 -23.66
N VAL A 70 1.51 7.22 -22.46
CA VAL A 70 2.70 7.20 -21.59
C VAL A 70 3.70 6.18 -22.15
N THR A 71 4.74 6.69 -22.79
CA THR A 71 5.79 5.87 -23.39
C THR A 71 7.08 5.81 -22.58
N LYS A 72 7.21 6.66 -21.56
CA LYS A 72 8.39 6.77 -20.69
C LYS A 72 7.99 6.98 -19.25
N ASN A 73 8.60 6.23 -18.34
CA ASN A 73 8.44 6.39 -16.89
C ASN A 73 9.25 7.56 -16.33
N PHE A 74 10.24 8.05 -17.08
CA PHE A 74 11.09 9.14 -16.68
C PHE A 74 11.51 10.00 -17.89
N GLU A 75 11.29 11.33 -17.82
CA GLU A 75 11.60 12.30 -18.87
C GLU A 75 12.45 13.45 -18.32
N TRP A 76 13.77 13.42 -18.55
CA TRP A 76 14.72 14.45 -18.13
C TRP A 76 14.37 15.86 -18.61
N ARG A 77 13.79 15.98 -19.80
CA ARG A 77 13.40 17.27 -20.38
C ARG A 77 12.35 18.01 -19.56
N ARG A 78 11.52 17.29 -18.83
CA ARG A 78 10.50 17.89 -17.95
C ARG A 78 11.13 18.63 -16.76
N LEU A 79 12.30 18.16 -16.27
CA LEU A 79 13.04 18.87 -15.23
C LEU A 79 13.51 20.25 -15.69
N LEU A 80 13.91 20.39 -16.98
CA LEU A 80 14.37 21.67 -17.55
C LEU A 80 13.21 22.69 -17.66
N SER A 81 11.96 22.25 -17.73
CA SER A 81 10.77 23.10 -17.74
C SER A 81 10.15 23.27 -16.35
N GLY A 82 10.84 22.86 -15.28
CA GLY A 82 10.33 22.96 -13.91
C GLY A 82 9.19 21.97 -13.59
N GLN A 83 8.93 21.02 -14.49
CA GLN A 83 7.95 19.97 -14.32
C GLN A 83 8.57 18.71 -13.71
N ARG A 84 7.74 17.85 -13.13
CA ARG A 84 8.21 16.57 -12.60
C ARG A 84 8.60 15.63 -13.73
N PRO A 85 9.70 14.87 -13.55
CA PRO A 85 10.20 13.99 -14.60
C PRO A 85 9.38 12.71 -14.77
N THR A 86 8.45 12.41 -13.84
CA THR A 86 7.66 11.18 -13.84
C THR A 86 6.17 11.47 -14.08
N PRO A 87 5.45 10.63 -14.83
CA PRO A 87 4.00 10.75 -15.03
C PRO A 87 3.19 10.26 -13.81
N HIS A 88 3.84 9.63 -12.84
CA HIS A 88 3.24 8.90 -11.74
C HIS A 88 2.21 9.71 -10.94
N GLU A 89 2.63 10.83 -10.33
CA GLU A 89 1.79 11.53 -9.34
C GLU A 89 0.48 12.09 -9.92
N PRO A 90 0.45 12.73 -11.11
CA PRO A 90 -0.80 13.18 -11.72
C PRO A 90 -1.75 12.02 -12.04
N ILE A 91 -1.24 10.94 -12.67
CA ILE A 91 -2.07 9.77 -13.01
C ILE A 91 -2.62 9.13 -11.74
N TYR A 92 -1.77 8.97 -10.72
CA TYR A 92 -2.15 8.37 -9.45
C TYR A 92 -3.23 9.20 -8.73
N ARG A 93 -3.04 10.54 -8.66
CA ARG A 93 -4.01 11.46 -8.05
C ARG A 93 -5.35 11.41 -8.76
N ASP A 94 -5.36 11.50 -10.10
CA ASP A 94 -6.59 11.49 -10.88
C ASP A 94 -7.33 10.15 -10.72
N THR A 95 -6.59 9.04 -10.69
CA THR A 95 -7.15 7.71 -10.48
C THR A 95 -7.78 7.56 -9.09
N LEU A 96 -7.10 8.02 -8.05
CA LEU A 96 -7.65 8.02 -6.68
C LEU A 96 -8.88 8.92 -6.56
N GLN A 97 -8.84 10.10 -7.18
CA GLN A 97 -9.99 11.00 -7.18
C GLN A 97 -11.21 10.35 -7.85
N HIS A 98 -10.98 9.64 -8.97
CA HIS A 98 -12.04 8.85 -9.62
C HIS A 98 -12.54 7.71 -8.74
N ALA A 99 -11.66 7.05 -7.98
CA ALA A 99 -12.01 5.96 -7.09
C ALA A 99 -12.90 6.40 -5.92
N PHE A 100 -12.63 7.58 -5.36
CA PHE A 100 -13.27 8.02 -4.12
C PHE A 100 -14.47 8.95 -4.35
N ASN A 101 -14.66 9.48 -5.57
CA ASN A 101 -15.89 10.17 -5.97
C ASN A 101 -17.06 9.17 -6.08
N ASP A 102 -18.25 9.70 -6.32
CA ASP A 102 -19.46 8.97 -6.69
C ASP A 102 -19.77 7.77 -5.77
N GLY A 103 -19.65 7.97 -4.47
CA GLY A 103 -19.96 6.95 -3.45
C GLY A 103 -18.76 6.15 -2.94
N GLY A 104 -17.57 6.29 -3.55
CA GLY A 104 -16.40 5.51 -3.12
C GLY A 104 -15.91 5.86 -1.70
N LEU A 105 -15.90 7.15 -1.33
CA LEU A 105 -15.59 7.56 0.04
C LEU A 105 -16.66 7.05 1.02
N GLU A 106 -17.93 7.17 0.68
CA GLU A 106 -19.05 6.72 1.50
C GLU A 106 -18.98 5.21 1.78
N ALA A 107 -18.63 4.42 0.77
CA ALA A 107 -18.41 2.98 0.92
C ALA A 107 -17.26 2.67 1.90
N ILE A 108 -16.17 3.43 1.86
CA ILE A 108 -15.04 3.32 2.78
C ILE A 108 -15.47 3.72 4.21
N LYS A 109 -16.20 4.81 4.37
CA LYS A 109 -16.69 5.28 5.69
C LYS A 109 -17.71 4.34 6.30
N ALA A 110 -18.47 3.63 5.50
CA ALA A 110 -19.46 2.65 5.94
C ALA A 110 -18.84 1.36 6.49
N GLN A 111 -17.52 1.16 6.37
CA GLN A 111 -16.87 -0.04 6.89
C GLN A 111 -16.96 -0.06 8.43
N PRO A 112 -17.35 -1.21 9.04
CA PRO A 112 -17.53 -1.33 10.49
C PRO A 112 -16.21 -1.53 11.25
N PHE A 113 -15.07 -1.34 10.61
CA PHE A 113 -13.73 -1.55 11.16
C PHE A 113 -12.78 -0.43 10.74
N PRO A 114 -11.72 -0.13 11.52
CA PRO A 114 -10.75 0.90 11.19
C PRO A 114 -9.91 0.52 9.97
N ILE A 115 -9.54 1.54 9.18
CA ILE A 115 -8.67 1.43 8.02
C ILE A 115 -7.45 2.30 8.29
N LEU A 116 -6.44 1.71 8.94
CA LEU A 116 -5.28 2.40 9.49
C LEU A 116 -4.20 2.58 8.43
N ILE A 117 -3.93 3.82 8.05
CA ILE A 117 -2.93 4.18 7.05
C ILE A 117 -1.70 4.75 7.77
N LEU A 118 -0.56 4.07 7.59
CA LEU A 118 0.73 4.50 8.11
C LEU A 118 1.34 5.56 7.20
N THR A 119 1.75 6.66 7.79
CA THR A 119 2.58 7.70 7.18
C THR A 119 3.82 7.96 8.03
N THR A 120 4.76 8.72 7.49
CA THR A 120 6.01 9.04 8.18
C THR A 120 6.14 10.55 8.39
N ALA A 121 6.28 10.96 9.65
CA ALA A 121 6.63 12.33 10.02
C ALA A 121 8.15 12.53 9.95
N PHE A 122 8.54 13.73 9.51
CA PHE A 122 9.95 14.14 9.47
C PHE A 122 10.59 14.21 10.86
N PRO A 123 11.91 13.94 10.97
CA PRO A 123 12.67 14.27 12.16
C PRO A 123 12.60 15.77 12.47
N ARG A 124 12.53 16.13 13.76
CA ARG A 124 12.37 17.53 14.19
C ARG A 124 13.49 18.47 13.74
N TYR A 125 14.69 17.93 13.52
CA TYR A 125 15.93 18.69 13.36
C TYR A 125 16.52 18.60 11.94
N MET A 126 15.79 18.05 10.96
CA MET A 126 16.34 17.84 9.63
C MET A 126 15.50 18.51 8.55
N PRO A 127 16.12 19.26 7.59
CA PRO A 127 15.41 19.85 6.45
C PRO A 127 14.72 18.79 5.58
N GLY A 128 13.53 19.14 5.07
CA GLY A 128 12.62 18.17 4.43
C GLY A 128 13.25 17.31 3.33
N LEU A 129 14.02 17.88 2.40
CA LEU A 129 14.61 17.11 1.29
C LEU A 129 15.75 16.21 1.77
N ALA A 130 16.62 16.71 2.65
CA ALA A 130 17.71 15.91 3.21
C ALA A 130 17.18 14.73 4.04
N ALA A 131 16.13 14.95 4.83
CA ALA A 131 15.47 13.88 5.57
C ALA A 131 14.84 12.85 4.62
N ALA A 132 14.16 13.29 3.55
CA ALA A 132 13.55 12.39 2.57
C ALA A 132 14.61 11.49 1.90
N LEU A 133 15.72 12.06 1.46
CA LEU A 133 16.84 11.32 0.86
C LEU A 133 17.44 10.33 1.87
N LEU A 134 17.68 10.76 3.12
CA LEU A 134 18.19 9.88 4.16
C LEU A 134 17.23 8.72 4.45
N GLY A 135 15.93 8.98 4.54
CA GLY A 135 14.90 7.95 4.76
C GLY A 135 14.89 6.91 3.66
N LEU A 136 14.90 7.33 2.40
CA LEU A 136 14.92 6.44 1.24
C LEU A 136 16.22 5.64 1.14
N CYS A 137 17.38 6.31 1.30
CA CYS A 137 18.69 5.64 1.30
C CYS A 137 18.80 4.62 2.44
N SER A 138 18.30 4.96 3.63
CA SER A 138 18.33 4.06 4.78
C SER A 138 17.45 2.82 4.58
N TYR A 139 16.26 3.01 3.99
CA TYR A 139 15.36 1.90 3.64
C TYR A 139 15.99 0.98 2.60
N ASP A 140 16.53 1.54 1.51
CA ASP A 140 17.16 0.73 0.45
C ASP A 140 18.42 0.01 0.94
N LEU A 141 19.21 0.64 1.80
CA LEU A 141 20.40 0.05 2.41
C LEU A 141 20.03 -1.13 3.34
N GLU A 142 19.08 -0.92 4.26
CA GLU A 142 18.66 -1.97 5.18
C GLU A 142 18.08 -3.18 4.41
N LYS A 143 17.33 -2.93 3.35
CA LYS A 143 16.76 -3.96 2.47
C LYS A 143 17.82 -4.74 1.68
N LYS A 144 18.89 -4.08 1.23
CA LYS A 144 20.01 -4.74 0.54
C LYS A 144 20.85 -5.60 1.49
N LEU A 145 21.06 -5.12 2.72
CA LEU A 145 21.85 -5.79 3.74
C LEU A 145 21.12 -6.97 4.37
N LYS A 146 19.79 -6.88 4.50
CA LYS A 146 18.96 -7.89 5.19
C LYS A 146 17.78 -8.31 4.31
N ARG A 147 18.05 -9.20 3.35
CA ARG A 147 17.02 -9.68 2.40
C ARG A 147 15.83 -10.36 3.08
N ASP A 148 16.03 -10.96 4.25
CA ASP A 148 15.04 -11.70 5.02
C ASP A 148 14.19 -10.79 5.93
N LEU A 149 14.55 -9.52 6.05
CA LEU A 149 13.86 -8.60 6.95
C LEU A 149 12.52 -8.14 6.35
N ILE A 150 11.43 -8.56 6.98
CA ILE A 150 10.08 -8.11 6.63
C ILE A 150 9.82 -6.72 7.23
N HIS A 151 10.18 -6.52 8.50
CA HIS A 151 9.94 -5.29 9.27
C HIS A 151 11.24 -4.52 9.52
N PRO A 152 11.59 -3.55 8.67
CA PRO A 152 12.75 -2.70 8.88
C PRO A 152 12.54 -1.77 10.08
N SER A 153 13.62 -1.41 10.77
CA SER A 153 13.55 -0.55 11.96
C SER A 153 14.44 0.71 11.87
N PHE A 154 15.23 0.84 10.83
CA PHE A 154 16.25 1.87 10.73
C PHE A 154 15.63 3.28 10.67
N GLY A 155 14.51 3.46 9.97
CA GLY A 155 13.82 4.76 9.88
C GLY A 155 13.51 5.36 11.26
N ARG A 156 13.05 4.54 12.20
CA ARG A 156 12.79 4.97 13.58
C ARG A 156 14.09 5.40 14.31
N ARG A 157 15.20 4.73 14.06
CA ARG A 157 16.49 5.04 14.69
C ARG A 157 17.08 6.39 14.25
N VAL A 158 16.78 6.82 13.02
CA VAL A 158 17.22 8.14 12.51
C VAL A 158 16.22 9.27 12.80
N GLY A 159 15.23 9.03 13.64
CA GLY A 159 14.32 10.06 14.17
C GLY A 159 13.01 10.26 13.37
N PHE A 160 12.74 9.44 12.35
CA PHE A 160 11.42 9.41 11.73
C PHE A 160 10.38 8.83 12.69
N ARG A 161 9.17 9.36 12.64
CA ARG A 161 8.10 8.95 13.54
C ARG A 161 6.88 8.46 12.75
N PRO A 162 6.24 7.37 13.20
CA PRO A 162 4.98 6.94 12.62
C PRO A 162 3.88 7.95 12.92
N LEU A 163 3.06 8.24 11.91
CA LEU A 163 1.76 8.86 12.08
C LEU A 163 0.73 7.97 11.39
N VAL A 164 -0.34 7.70 12.10
CA VAL A 164 -1.40 6.78 11.66
C VAL A 164 -2.69 7.57 11.56
N PHE A 165 -3.42 7.35 10.47
CA PHE A 165 -4.72 7.96 10.23
C PHE A 165 -5.73 6.87 9.84
N ASP A 166 -6.95 6.99 10.31
CA ASP A 166 -8.05 6.15 9.84
C ASP A 166 -8.64 6.78 8.56
N ALA A 167 -8.67 6.04 7.48
CA ALA A 167 -9.22 6.52 6.20
C ALA A 167 -10.69 6.94 6.30
N ARG A 168 -11.44 6.39 7.27
CA ARG A 168 -12.85 6.73 7.51
C ARG A 168 -13.06 8.12 8.08
N ASP A 169 -12.02 8.72 8.68
CA ASP A 169 -12.08 10.07 9.25
C ASP A 169 -11.97 11.15 8.16
N CYS A 170 -11.63 10.80 6.92
CA CYS A 170 -11.58 11.73 5.81
C CYS A 170 -12.97 12.30 5.51
N ARG A 171 -13.05 13.63 5.37
CA ARG A 171 -14.32 14.37 5.19
C ARG A 171 -14.73 14.51 3.74
N SER A 172 -13.78 14.36 2.81
CA SER A 172 -14.00 14.49 1.37
C SER A 172 -13.13 13.49 0.59
N PRO A 173 -13.52 13.17 -0.67
CA PRO A 173 -12.69 12.39 -1.58
C PRO A 173 -11.27 12.97 -1.73
N ALA A 174 -11.15 14.30 -1.85
CA ALA A 174 -9.86 14.98 -1.96
C ALA A 174 -8.97 14.76 -0.72
N GLU A 175 -9.55 14.78 0.48
CA GLU A 175 -8.83 14.50 1.73
C GLU A 175 -8.30 13.06 1.77
N LEU A 176 -9.08 12.08 1.33
CA LEU A 176 -8.63 10.68 1.23
C LEU A 176 -7.54 10.50 0.16
N VAL A 177 -7.68 11.18 -0.99
CA VAL A 177 -6.61 11.23 -2.01
C VAL A 177 -5.31 11.76 -1.42
N ASP A 178 -5.37 12.87 -0.68
CA ASP A 178 -4.18 13.47 -0.06
C ASP A 178 -3.55 12.53 0.98
N LEU A 179 -4.34 11.79 1.75
CA LEU A 179 -3.84 10.80 2.70
C LEU A 179 -3.12 9.65 1.98
N VAL A 180 -3.72 9.07 0.91
CA VAL A 180 -3.13 7.97 0.15
C VAL A 180 -1.88 8.43 -0.61
N ILE A 181 -1.85 9.65 -1.12
CA ILE A 181 -0.64 10.23 -1.72
C ILE A 181 0.42 10.49 -0.66
N ALA A 182 0.06 10.98 0.52
CA ALA A 182 1.01 11.24 1.60
C ALA A 182 1.70 9.95 2.09
N THR A 183 0.97 8.84 2.22
CA THR A 183 1.57 7.55 2.58
C THR A 183 2.44 6.94 1.47
N SER A 184 2.34 7.45 0.22
CA SER A 184 3.12 7.03 -0.95
C SER A 184 4.22 8.04 -1.34
N ALA A 185 4.44 9.07 -0.53
CA ALA A 185 5.33 10.20 -0.87
C ALA A 185 6.81 9.81 -0.81
N THR A 186 7.44 9.68 -1.98
CA THR A 186 8.86 9.27 -2.15
C THR A 186 9.62 10.29 -3.01
N PRO A 187 9.95 11.50 -2.49
CA PRO A 187 10.76 12.46 -3.22
C PRO A 187 12.15 11.90 -3.60
N PRO A 188 12.69 12.22 -4.79
CA PRO A 188 12.25 13.22 -5.75
C PRO A 188 11.19 12.73 -6.76
N PHE A 189 10.79 11.46 -6.73
CA PHE A 189 9.86 10.88 -7.71
C PHE A 189 8.42 11.42 -7.54
N THR A 190 8.03 11.71 -6.31
CA THR A 190 6.77 12.37 -5.96
C THR A 190 7.02 13.63 -5.14
N SER A 191 5.95 14.41 -4.86
CA SER A 191 5.97 15.47 -3.87
C SER A 191 6.21 14.91 -2.47
N VAL A 192 6.65 15.78 -1.57
CA VAL A 192 6.42 15.59 -0.14
C VAL A 192 4.90 15.61 0.09
N GLY A 193 4.38 14.59 0.74
CA GLY A 193 2.96 14.52 1.05
C GLY A 193 2.53 15.60 2.03
N SER A 194 1.24 15.93 2.00
CA SER A 194 0.63 16.84 2.97
C SER A 194 -0.74 16.29 3.38
N PHE A 195 -0.97 16.15 4.69
CA PHE A 195 -2.26 15.76 5.22
C PHE A 195 -2.45 16.33 6.62
N GLY A 196 -3.64 16.85 6.92
CA GLY A 196 -3.96 17.45 8.21
C GLY A 196 -3.01 18.59 8.61
N GLY A 197 -2.58 19.41 7.64
CA GLY A 197 -1.62 20.51 7.85
C GLY A 197 -0.17 20.05 8.14
N ARG A 198 0.15 18.79 7.97
CA ARG A 198 1.48 18.22 8.24
C ARG A 198 2.14 17.76 6.95
N ARG A 199 3.46 17.97 6.85
CA ARG A 199 4.29 17.39 5.79
C ARG A 199 4.66 15.96 6.16
N LEU A 200 4.45 15.03 5.22
CA LEU A 200 4.57 13.59 5.44
C LEU A 200 5.40 12.94 4.33
N LEU A 201 5.91 11.77 4.63
CA LEU A 201 6.60 10.87 3.70
C LEU A 201 5.95 9.49 3.70
N ASP A 202 6.37 8.65 2.75
CA ASP A 202 5.93 7.26 2.62
C ASP A 202 6.04 6.51 3.96
N GLY A 203 4.95 5.83 4.33
CA GLY A 203 4.89 5.01 5.53
C GLY A 203 5.93 3.90 5.57
N GLY A 204 6.37 3.43 4.39
CA GLY A 204 7.41 2.42 4.24
C GLY A 204 8.78 2.81 4.81
N ILE A 205 9.04 4.10 5.06
CA ILE A 205 10.25 4.54 5.78
C ILE A 205 10.22 4.04 7.23
N ILE A 206 9.04 3.95 7.85
CA ILE A 206 8.87 3.38 9.18
C ILE A 206 8.78 1.85 9.11
N ASP A 207 7.84 1.35 8.32
CA ASP A 207 7.65 -0.08 8.06
C ASP A 207 6.80 -0.26 6.80
N ASN A 208 7.37 -0.88 5.79
CA ASN A 208 6.65 -1.16 4.54
C ASN A 208 5.57 -2.24 4.69
N VAL A 209 5.57 -2.96 5.82
CA VAL A 209 4.60 -3.99 6.18
C VAL A 209 4.02 -3.64 7.55
N PRO A 210 3.08 -2.69 7.66
CA PRO A 210 2.69 -2.06 8.93
C PRO A 210 1.80 -2.97 9.80
N ALA A 211 2.15 -4.25 9.92
CA ALA A 211 1.38 -5.24 10.66
C ALA A 211 1.18 -4.90 12.14
N PHE A 212 2.10 -4.12 12.72
CA PHE A 212 2.00 -3.67 14.10
C PHE A 212 0.78 -2.79 14.38
N LEU A 213 0.22 -2.12 13.36
CA LEU A 213 -0.99 -1.31 13.54
C LEU A 213 -2.23 -2.14 13.87
N ALA A 214 -2.23 -3.40 13.47
CA ALA A 214 -3.33 -4.31 13.74
C ALA A 214 -3.31 -4.85 15.19
N ASP A 215 -2.14 -4.84 15.84
CA ASP A 215 -1.97 -5.43 17.15
C ASP A 215 -2.80 -4.69 18.24
N ASP A 216 -3.03 -3.39 18.03
CA ASP A 216 -3.79 -2.53 18.97
C ASP A 216 -5.28 -2.40 18.60
N VAL A 217 -5.75 -3.06 17.54
CA VAL A 217 -7.15 -2.99 17.12
C VAL A 217 -8.00 -3.94 18.00
N PRO A 218 -9.02 -3.44 18.72
CA PRO A 218 -9.86 -4.27 19.55
C PRO A 218 -10.53 -5.41 18.76
N GLY A 219 -10.49 -6.61 19.32
CA GLY A 219 -11.11 -7.81 18.72
C GLY A 219 -10.23 -8.54 17.69
N VAL A 220 -9.11 -7.99 17.27
CA VAL A 220 -8.18 -8.68 16.37
C VAL A 220 -7.46 -9.81 17.13
N ALA A 221 -7.67 -11.03 16.66
CA ALA A 221 -6.95 -12.23 17.15
C ALA A 221 -5.94 -12.74 16.11
N ARG A 222 -6.13 -12.39 14.84
CA ARG A 222 -5.33 -12.87 13.70
C ARG A 222 -5.03 -11.74 12.73
N ASN A 223 -3.88 -11.79 12.05
CA ASN A 223 -3.50 -10.80 11.05
C ASN A 223 -2.99 -11.48 9.78
N LEU A 224 -3.72 -11.37 8.67
CA LEU A 224 -3.29 -11.79 7.36
C LEU A 224 -2.42 -10.69 6.73
N VAL A 225 -1.16 -10.98 6.49
CA VAL A 225 -0.15 -10.02 6.00
C VAL A 225 0.16 -10.30 4.54
N LEU A 226 -0.26 -9.41 3.65
CA LEU A 226 -0.09 -9.52 2.21
C LEU A 226 1.17 -8.77 1.77
N LEU A 227 2.17 -9.51 1.28
CA LEU A 227 3.46 -8.99 0.85
C LEU A 227 3.47 -8.72 -0.66
N THR A 228 4.45 -7.97 -1.14
CA THR A 228 4.57 -7.53 -2.55
C THR A 228 5.88 -7.94 -3.22
N ARG A 229 6.65 -8.78 -2.57
CA ARG A 229 7.88 -9.37 -3.11
C ARG A 229 8.12 -10.75 -2.50
N PRO A 230 8.91 -11.60 -3.17
CA PRO A 230 9.29 -12.87 -2.59
C PRO A 230 10.17 -12.69 -1.34
N TYR A 231 10.06 -13.65 -0.45
CA TYR A 231 10.85 -13.78 0.77
C TYR A 231 11.28 -15.25 0.95
N PRO A 232 12.36 -15.52 1.69
CA PRO A 232 12.76 -16.88 2.01
C PRO A 232 11.63 -17.64 2.75
N PRO A 233 11.46 -18.95 2.49
CA PRO A 233 10.38 -19.74 3.09
C PRO A 233 10.34 -19.70 4.62
N HIS A 234 11.48 -19.53 5.27
CA HIS A 234 11.58 -19.51 6.73
C HIS A 234 11.01 -18.22 7.38
N VAL A 235 10.67 -17.19 6.61
CA VAL A 235 10.09 -15.94 7.15
C VAL A 235 8.64 -15.69 6.73
N ILE A 236 8.08 -16.50 5.82
CA ILE A 236 6.68 -16.46 5.39
C ILE A 236 5.85 -17.57 6.06
N GLY A 237 4.54 -17.63 5.75
CA GLY A 237 3.62 -18.57 6.38
C GLY A 237 3.17 -18.13 7.77
N ARG A 238 2.63 -19.05 8.57
CA ARG A 238 2.10 -18.74 9.92
C ARG A 238 3.21 -18.46 10.93
N ARG A 239 3.09 -17.33 11.61
CA ARG A 239 3.99 -16.85 12.67
C ARG A 239 3.15 -16.32 13.84
N GLY A 240 2.83 -17.20 14.76
CA GLY A 240 1.92 -16.87 15.87
C GLY A 240 0.55 -16.46 15.35
N ALA A 241 0.12 -15.24 15.69
CA ALA A 241 -1.13 -14.64 15.25
C ALA A 241 -1.09 -14.04 13.83
N ARG A 242 0.02 -14.17 13.10
CA ARG A 242 0.17 -13.62 11.75
C ARG A 242 0.36 -14.70 10.72
N LEU A 243 -0.27 -14.53 9.55
CA LEU A 243 -0.04 -15.33 8.35
C LEU A 243 0.54 -14.43 7.26
N TYR A 244 1.78 -14.68 6.85
CA TYR A 244 2.47 -13.93 5.81
C TYR A 244 2.34 -14.64 4.48
N ILE A 245 1.69 -13.98 3.50
CA ILE A 245 1.56 -14.45 2.12
C ILE A 245 2.42 -13.56 1.22
N ALA A 246 3.28 -14.18 0.44
CA ALA A 246 4.20 -13.52 -0.49
C ALA A 246 4.14 -14.20 -1.86
N PRO A 247 4.40 -13.47 -2.95
CA PRO A 247 4.59 -14.10 -4.26
C PRO A 247 5.80 -15.05 -4.20
N ALA A 248 5.66 -16.22 -4.82
CA ALA A 248 6.73 -17.22 -4.87
C ALA A 248 7.96 -16.71 -5.64
N GLU A 249 7.73 -15.90 -6.68
CA GLU A 249 8.75 -15.36 -7.57
C GLU A 249 8.66 -13.83 -7.69
N THR A 250 9.68 -13.22 -8.30
CA THR A 250 9.66 -11.78 -8.60
C THR A 250 8.51 -11.46 -9.55
N LEU A 251 7.67 -10.51 -9.14
CA LEU A 251 6.54 -10.06 -9.94
C LEU A 251 7.02 -9.34 -11.22
N PRO A 252 6.32 -9.51 -12.36
CA PRO A 252 6.75 -8.99 -13.66
C PRO A 252 6.71 -7.46 -13.71
N VAL A 253 5.84 -6.80 -12.94
CA VAL A 253 5.70 -5.34 -12.94
C VAL A 253 6.75 -4.67 -12.05
N GLU A 254 7.34 -3.58 -12.54
CA GLU A 254 8.19 -2.72 -11.73
C GLU A 254 7.36 -1.72 -10.90
N ARG A 255 7.97 -1.19 -9.81
CA ARG A 255 7.28 -0.30 -8.87
C ARG A 255 6.61 0.91 -9.52
N TRP A 256 7.21 1.47 -10.57
CA TRP A 256 6.86 2.76 -11.17
C TRP A 256 6.62 2.64 -12.68
N ASP A 257 6.23 1.46 -13.17
CA ASP A 257 6.00 1.25 -14.60
C ASP A 257 4.57 1.61 -15.00
N TYR A 258 4.45 2.68 -15.78
CA TYR A 258 3.21 3.17 -16.39
C TYR A 258 3.12 2.87 -17.88
N THR A 259 4.16 2.26 -18.44
CA THR A 259 4.28 2.04 -19.90
C THR A 259 3.75 0.68 -20.35
N ARG A 260 3.65 -0.30 -19.43
CA ARG A 260 3.30 -1.70 -19.72
C ARG A 260 2.13 -2.19 -18.88
N PRO A 261 0.88 -1.92 -19.30
CA PRO A 261 -0.34 -2.33 -18.60
C PRO A 261 -0.49 -3.83 -18.45
N GLU A 262 -0.06 -4.56 -19.48
CA GLU A 262 -0.11 -6.02 -19.52
C GLU A 262 0.63 -6.67 -18.35
N LEU A 263 1.67 -6.02 -17.80
CA LEU A 263 2.40 -6.52 -16.65
C LEU A 263 1.63 -6.34 -15.33
N VAL A 264 0.74 -5.35 -15.27
CA VAL A 264 -0.17 -5.18 -14.14
C VAL A 264 -1.21 -6.30 -14.14
N GLU A 265 -1.81 -6.59 -15.30
CA GLU A 265 -2.76 -7.71 -15.45
C GLU A 265 -2.10 -9.05 -15.12
N ALA A 266 -0.89 -9.28 -15.62
CA ALA A 266 -0.12 -10.48 -15.27
C ALA A 266 0.13 -10.57 -13.77
N THR A 267 0.39 -9.45 -13.10
CA THR A 267 0.61 -9.39 -11.65
C THR A 267 -0.66 -9.72 -10.85
N ILE A 268 -1.83 -9.22 -11.29
CA ILE A 268 -3.13 -9.56 -10.71
C ILE A 268 -3.38 -11.06 -10.86
N SER A 269 -3.20 -11.60 -12.07
CA SER A 269 -3.40 -13.03 -12.36
C SER A 269 -2.50 -13.94 -11.53
N ILE A 270 -1.25 -13.52 -11.27
CA ILE A 270 -0.36 -14.23 -10.34
C ILE A 270 -0.94 -14.23 -8.93
N GLY A 271 -1.47 -13.09 -8.46
CA GLY A 271 -2.12 -13.00 -7.16
C GLY A 271 -3.35 -13.92 -7.05
N GLU A 272 -4.17 -14.00 -8.08
CA GLU A 272 -5.35 -14.89 -8.11
C GLU A 272 -4.96 -16.37 -8.06
N ARG A 273 -3.94 -16.78 -8.83
CA ARG A 273 -3.41 -18.13 -8.79
C ARG A 273 -2.80 -18.47 -7.42
N ASP A 274 -2.01 -17.56 -6.87
CA ASP A 274 -1.38 -17.76 -5.57
C ASP A 274 -2.42 -17.79 -4.44
N ALA A 275 -3.54 -17.09 -4.58
CA ALA A 275 -4.67 -17.19 -3.66
C ALA A 275 -5.24 -18.61 -3.63
N GLU A 276 -5.45 -19.23 -4.80
CA GLU A 276 -5.93 -20.62 -4.87
C GLU A 276 -4.96 -21.58 -4.19
N LEU A 277 -3.66 -21.44 -4.47
CA LEU A 277 -2.62 -22.28 -3.87
C LEU A 277 -2.51 -22.13 -2.35
N ASN A 278 -2.74 -20.93 -1.82
CA ASN A 278 -2.65 -20.64 -0.39
C ASN A 278 -4.00 -20.78 0.35
N SER A 279 -5.10 -21.08 -0.33
CA SER A 279 -6.43 -21.23 0.31
C SER A 279 -6.47 -22.30 1.41
N PRO A 280 -5.82 -23.48 1.29
CA PRO A 280 -5.79 -24.43 2.39
C PRO A 280 -5.07 -23.88 3.64
N GLN A 281 -3.97 -23.15 3.45
CA GLN A 281 -3.23 -22.53 4.55
C GLN A 281 -4.04 -21.39 5.19
N LEU A 282 -4.75 -20.60 4.38
CA LEU A 282 -5.63 -19.56 4.87
C LEU A 282 -6.77 -20.16 5.68
N SER A 283 -7.45 -21.19 5.20
CA SER A 283 -8.53 -21.86 5.94
C SER A 283 -8.04 -22.35 7.30
N ALA A 284 -6.93 -23.09 7.34
CA ALA A 284 -6.33 -23.57 8.60
C ALA A 284 -5.86 -22.43 9.53
N PHE A 285 -5.64 -21.23 9.02
CA PHE A 285 -5.32 -20.05 9.81
C PHE A 285 -6.57 -19.39 10.38
N LEU A 286 -7.67 -19.45 9.65
CA LEU A 286 -8.95 -18.85 10.04
C LEU A 286 -9.74 -19.72 11.04
N ASP A 287 -9.48 -21.00 11.11
CA ASP A 287 -9.98 -21.94 12.13
C ASP A 287 -9.25 -21.77 13.47
#